data_cd76bd4e371e0f9759c9f16f4a5e0bac
#
_entry.id   cd76bd4e371e0f9759c9f16f4a5e0bac
#
_cell.length_a   1.000
_cell.length_b   1.000
_cell.length_c   1.000
_cell.angle_alpha   90.00
_cell.angle_beta   90.00
_cell.angle_gamma   90.00
#
_symmetry.space_group_name_H-M   'P 1'
#
loop_
_entity.id
_entity.type
_entity.pdbx_description
1 polymer ?
#
loop_
_entity_poly.entity_id
_entity_poly.type
_entity_poly.pdbx_seq_one_letter_code
_entity_poly.pdbx_strand_id
1 'polypeptide(L)'
;MSKVIFEFLGKEVIIPNTKAEKMKDICQKYADKIDRNINSLIFLYEGKQLNFNLSFNEQANIIDKERNIMKILVYKYEDKNEYICPKCGEKIKFNIKDDIILPINNIKDVINGIKLNIDNIIRTSLNNSINIQLKNINIIINTLNDDIKKINEKMNDLLNHNNNHNNIIKNVNKNNYIISEIMIKKRDIDKKIKIINSYEEWMKDINLMKDELKNEDEIKKCEIKINDELIPFNYFYKFKSKGKYTIKYSFNNNITNTGYMFMECAKLTKINLSNFNANNVTNMRFMFGHCYGLTDINLYNLNTSNVTDMSCMFKGCSGLENIDLSNFNTNNATDMSCMFFKCSGLTYIDLFNFNTSNVINMSLMFSNCSGLTNINLSNFNTNNVTDMSYMFSNCSGLENINLSNFNTINVKDMKSMFENCKKLTKNNIITKDKNLLNNISI
;
A
#
# COMPACT_ATOMS: atom_id res chain seq x y z
N MET A 1 -28.64 13.08 -15.20
CA MET A 1 -28.39 11.64 -15.03
C MET A 1 -26.98 11.50 -14.47
N SER A 2 -26.78 10.65 -13.50
CA SER A 2 -25.47 10.27 -13.02
C SER A 2 -24.94 9.05 -13.80
N LYS A 3 -23.65 8.77 -13.66
CA LYS A 3 -22.98 7.63 -14.31
C LYS A 3 -22.16 6.89 -13.27
N VAL A 4 -22.22 5.57 -13.28
CA VAL A 4 -21.30 4.73 -12.54
C VAL A 4 -20.39 4.04 -13.54
N ILE A 5 -19.09 4.18 -13.33
CA ILE A 5 -18.04 3.57 -14.13
C ILE A 5 -17.55 2.34 -13.38
N PHE A 6 -17.72 1.16 -13.93
CA PHE A 6 -17.19 -0.08 -13.37
C PHE A 6 -15.90 -0.46 -14.09
N GLU A 7 -14.84 -0.70 -13.34
CA GLU A 7 -13.57 -1.17 -13.87
C GLU A 7 -13.32 -2.63 -13.46
N PHE A 8 -13.20 -3.50 -14.47
CA PHE A 8 -12.95 -4.92 -14.29
C PHE A 8 -11.88 -5.40 -15.27
N LEU A 9 -10.78 -5.95 -14.75
CA LEU A 9 -9.63 -6.42 -15.55
C LEU A 9 -9.11 -5.34 -16.54
N GLY A 10 -9.07 -4.07 -16.08
CA GLY A 10 -8.60 -2.94 -16.88
C GLY A 10 -9.57 -2.47 -17.99
N LYS A 11 -10.80 -2.98 -18.02
CA LYS A 11 -11.86 -2.51 -18.92
C LYS A 11 -12.90 -1.73 -18.15
N GLU A 12 -13.26 -0.55 -18.66
CA GLU A 12 -14.30 0.28 -18.09
C GLU A 12 -15.66 0.04 -18.76
N VAL A 13 -16.70 -0.09 -17.96
CA VAL A 13 -18.09 -0.19 -18.41
C VAL A 13 -18.90 0.88 -17.70
N ILE A 14 -19.56 1.74 -18.48
CA ILE A 14 -20.38 2.83 -17.97
C ILE A 14 -21.84 2.38 -17.87
N ILE A 15 -22.42 2.55 -16.69
CA ILE A 15 -23.86 2.32 -16.42
C ILE A 15 -24.51 3.67 -16.08
N PRO A 16 -25.40 4.18 -16.93
CA PRO A 16 -26.21 5.35 -16.61
C PRO A 16 -27.21 5.00 -15.50
N ASN A 17 -27.41 5.92 -14.56
CA ASN A 17 -28.31 5.72 -13.43
C ASN A 17 -28.95 7.03 -12.99
N THR A 18 -29.95 6.95 -12.12
CA THR A 18 -30.47 8.10 -11.37
C THR A 18 -29.78 8.20 -10.01
N LYS A 19 -29.74 9.41 -9.43
CA LYS A 19 -29.13 9.62 -8.11
C LYS A 19 -29.85 8.87 -6.97
N ALA A 20 -31.09 8.53 -7.14
CA ALA A 20 -31.91 7.80 -6.15
C ALA A 20 -31.91 6.29 -6.36
N GLU A 21 -31.33 5.79 -7.46
CA GLU A 21 -31.27 4.37 -7.75
C GLU A 21 -30.37 3.64 -6.76
N LYS A 22 -30.78 2.48 -6.27
CA LYS A 22 -30.01 1.68 -5.32
C LYS A 22 -28.78 1.07 -5.99
N MET A 23 -27.68 1.01 -5.24
CA MET A 23 -26.42 0.42 -5.74
C MET A 23 -26.58 -1.03 -6.17
N LYS A 24 -27.47 -1.81 -5.52
CA LYS A 24 -27.80 -3.17 -5.91
C LYS A 24 -28.26 -3.25 -7.37
N ASP A 25 -29.19 -2.38 -7.76
CA ASP A 25 -29.78 -2.40 -9.11
C ASP A 25 -28.78 -1.93 -10.16
N ILE A 26 -27.94 -0.94 -9.82
CA ILE A 26 -26.87 -0.44 -10.67
C ILE A 26 -25.80 -1.53 -10.90
N CYS A 27 -25.41 -2.24 -9.84
CA CYS A 27 -24.45 -3.36 -9.95
C CYS A 27 -25.03 -4.56 -10.70
N GLN A 28 -26.34 -4.82 -10.56
CA GLN A 28 -27.02 -5.85 -11.35
C GLN A 28 -26.98 -5.52 -12.84
N LYS A 29 -27.32 -4.29 -13.24
CA LYS A 29 -27.21 -3.84 -14.64
C LYS A 29 -25.80 -4.02 -15.22
N TYR A 30 -24.78 -3.79 -14.38
CA TYR A 30 -23.41 -4.03 -14.78
C TYR A 30 -23.13 -5.53 -14.96
N ALA A 31 -23.53 -6.37 -14.00
CA ALA A 31 -23.32 -7.82 -14.03
C ALA A 31 -24.01 -8.44 -15.27
N ASP A 32 -25.25 -8.02 -15.58
CA ASP A 32 -25.99 -8.44 -16.76
C ASP A 32 -25.27 -8.03 -18.05
N LYS A 33 -24.70 -6.81 -18.09
CA LYS A 33 -23.98 -6.28 -19.26
C LYS A 33 -22.69 -7.06 -19.59
N ILE A 34 -22.04 -7.67 -18.59
CA ILE A 34 -20.84 -8.49 -18.77
C ILE A 34 -21.12 -10.00 -18.74
N ASP A 35 -22.41 -10.40 -18.76
CA ASP A 35 -22.89 -11.79 -18.68
C ASP A 35 -22.28 -12.56 -17.49
N ARG A 36 -22.45 -12.02 -16.28
CA ARG A 36 -21.96 -12.58 -15.02
C ARG A 36 -23.02 -12.56 -13.94
N ASN A 37 -22.96 -13.52 -13.04
CA ASN A 37 -23.78 -13.50 -11.83
C ASN A 37 -23.25 -12.43 -10.86
N ILE A 38 -24.11 -11.53 -10.37
CA ILE A 38 -23.74 -10.49 -9.41
C ILE A 38 -23.05 -11.05 -8.15
N ASN A 39 -23.46 -12.23 -7.69
CA ASN A 39 -22.90 -12.89 -6.51
C ASN A 39 -21.48 -13.45 -6.76
N SER A 40 -21.03 -13.50 -8.01
CA SER A 40 -19.66 -13.87 -8.39
C SER A 40 -18.71 -12.67 -8.47
N LEU A 41 -19.18 -11.48 -8.10
CA LEU A 41 -18.45 -10.24 -8.23
C LEU A 41 -18.37 -9.51 -6.86
N ILE A 42 -17.23 -8.89 -6.62
CA ILE A 42 -17.00 -8.00 -5.47
C ILE A 42 -16.90 -6.58 -6.02
N PHE A 43 -17.68 -5.67 -5.45
CA PHE A 43 -17.74 -4.27 -5.85
C PHE A 43 -17.14 -3.39 -4.76
N LEU A 44 -16.09 -2.64 -5.09
CA LEU A 44 -15.41 -1.74 -4.16
C LEU A 44 -15.52 -0.30 -4.64
N TYR A 45 -15.89 0.59 -3.72
CA TYR A 45 -15.84 2.02 -3.90
C TYR A 45 -14.94 2.63 -2.83
N GLU A 46 -13.91 3.36 -3.24
CA GLU A 46 -12.87 3.90 -2.34
C GLU A 46 -12.27 2.83 -1.40
N GLY A 47 -12.01 1.64 -1.94
CA GLY A 47 -11.43 0.52 -1.20
C GLY A 47 -12.38 -0.18 -0.22
N LYS A 48 -13.66 0.23 -0.16
CA LYS A 48 -14.68 -0.38 0.70
C LYS A 48 -15.72 -1.12 -0.12
N GLN A 49 -16.23 -2.23 0.42
CA GLN A 49 -17.32 -2.95 -0.23
C GLN A 49 -18.56 -2.07 -0.28
N LEU A 50 -19.24 -2.03 -1.44
CA LEU A 50 -20.46 -1.27 -1.65
C LEU A 50 -21.58 -1.74 -0.72
N ASN A 51 -22.30 -0.79 -0.14
CA ASN A 51 -23.57 -1.06 0.52
C ASN A 51 -24.70 -1.04 -0.53
N PHE A 52 -25.19 -2.20 -0.90
CA PHE A 52 -26.22 -2.37 -1.93
C PHE A 52 -27.56 -1.72 -1.59
N ASN A 53 -27.81 -1.43 -0.31
CA ASN A 53 -29.07 -0.81 0.14
C ASN A 53 -29.05 0.72 0.02
N LEU A 54 -27.88 1.33 -0.20
CA LEU A 54 -27.75 2.77 -0.40
C LEU A 54 -27.90 3.13 -1.89
N SER A 55 -28.38 4.35 -2.15
CA SER A 55 -28.41 4.93 -3.50
C SER A 55 -27.07 5.56 -3.86
N PHE A 56 -26.90 5.93 -5.15
CA PHE A 56 -25.74 6.73 -5.57
C PHE A 56 -25.56 7.97 -4.69
N ASN A 57 -26.64 8.71 -4.42
CA ASN A 57 -26.55 9.95 -3.66
C ASN A 57 -26.23 9.75 -2.16
N GLU A 58 -26.51 8.58 -1.61
CA GLU A 58 -26.17 8.24 -0.22
C GLU A 58 -24.72 7.74 -0.10
N GLN A 59 -24.21 7.06 -1.11
CA GLN A 59 -22.90 6.40 -1.05
C GLN A 59 -21.75 7.20 -1.67
N ALA A 60 -22.01 7.96 -2.74
CA ALA A 60 -20.96 8.75 -3.40
C ALA A 60 -20.42 9.86 -2.50
N ASN A 61 -19.12 10.12 -2.55
CA ASN A 61 -18.50 11.25 -1.89
C ASN A 61 -18.94 12.61 -2.49
N ILE A 62 -18.55 13.71 -1.88
CA ILE A 62 -18.96 15.05 -2.29
C ILE A 62 -18.54 15.35 -3.73
N ILE A 63 -17.30 14.99 -4.11
CA ILE A 63 -16.73 15.25 -5.43
C ILE A 63 -17.46 14.45 -6.51
N ASP A 64 -17.76 13.18 -6.25
CA ASP A 64 -18.46 12.32 -7.20
C ASP A 64 -19.92 12.74 -7.37
N LYS A 65 -20.56 13.27 -6.30
CA LYS A 65 -21.90 13.88 -6.37
C LYS A 65 -21.94 15.12 -7.26
N GLU A 66 -20.93 15.97 -7.15
CA GLU A 66 -20.77 17.19 -7.97
C GLU A 66 -20.53 16.84 -9.43
N ARG A 67 -19.65 15.88 -9.70
CA ARG A 67 -19.33 15.40 -11.06
C ARG A 67 -20.43 14.52 -11.66
N ASN A 68 -21.34 14.00 -10.85
CA ASN A 68 -22.33 12.98 -11.22
C ASN A 68 -21.69 11.69 -11.78
N ILE A 69 -20.51 11.35 -11.32
CA ILE A 69 -19.72 10.18 -11.74
C ILE A 69 -19.17 9.48 -10.50
N MET A 70 -19.31 8.17 -10.43
CA MET A 70 -18.76 7.31 -9.38
C MET A 70 -17.97 6.17 -10.04
N LYS A 71 -16.74 5.94 -9.62
CA LYS A 71 -15.92 4.86 -10.17
C LYS A 71 -15.86 3.69 -9.17
N ILE A 72 -16.21 2.49 -9.64
CA ILE A 72 -16.27 1.26 -8.85
C ILE A 72 -15.27 0.26 -9.42
N LEU A 73 -14.39 -0.27 -8.59
CA LEU A 73 -13.53 -1.38 -8.93
C LEU A 73 -14.28 -2.69 -8.74
N VAL A 74 -14.18 -3.58 -9.72
CA VAL A 74 -14.86 -4.87 -9.71
C VAL A 74 -13.84 -6.00 -9.76
N TYR A 75 -14.01 -6.97 -8.88
CA TYR A 75 -13.19 -8.17 -8.81
C TYR A 75 -14.06 -9.40 -8.99
N LYS A 76 -13.50 -10.44 -9.61
CA LYS A 76 -14.14 -11.74 -9.68
C LYS A 76 -13.99 -12.42 -8.32
N TYR A 77 -15.11 -12.85 -7.74
CA TYR A 77 -15.11 -13.76 -6.62
C TYR A 77 -14.72 -15.14 -7.17
N GLU A 78 -13.47 -15.54 -7.00
CA GLU A 78 -13.05 -16.92 -7.24
C GLU A 78 -13.26 -17.69 -5.93
N ASP A 79 -14.20 -18.60 -5.94
CA ASP A 79 -14.49 -19.53 -4.84
C ASP A 79 -13.33 -20.55 -4.73
N LYS A 80 -12.13 -20.07 -4.38
CA LYS A 80 -10.95 -20.90 -4.11
C LYS A 80 -10.79 -21.17 -2.63
N ASN A 81 -11.89 -21.41 -1.91
CA ASN A 81 -11.86 -21.76 -0.50
C ASN A 81 -11.87 -23.29 -0.26
N GLU A 82 -11.49 -24.07 -1.26
CA GLU A 82 -11.23 -25.48 -1.07
C GLU A 82 -9.72 -25.73 -0.94
N TYR A 83 -9.23 -25.85 0.28
CA TYR A 83 -7.90 -26.39 0.55
C TYR A 83 -8.01 -27.91 0.62
N ILE A 84 -7.38 -28.60 -0.30
CA ILE A 84 -7.25 -30.06 -0.24
C ILE A 84 -5.99 -30.35 0.58
N CYS A 85 -6.16 -30.98 1.75
CA CYS A 85 -5.03 -31.41 2.56
C CYS A 85 -4.14 -32.36 1.75
N PRO A 86 -2.85 -32.02 1.52
CA PRO A 86 -1.97 -32.87 0.69
C PRO A 86 -1.70 -34.23 1.29
N LYS A 87 -2.04 -34.46 2.57
CA LYS A 87 -1.81 -35.73 3.28
C LYS A 87 -3.01 -36.64 3.36
N CYS A 88 -4.22 -36.12 3.55
CA CYS A 88 -5.43 -36.93 3.72
C CYS A 88 -6.42 -36.81 2.55
N GLY A 89 -6.21 -35.87 1.62
CA GLY A 89 -7.12 -35.61 0.50
C GLY A 89 -8.45 -34.98 0.93
N GLU A 90 -8.63 -34.64 2.21
CA GLU A 90 -9.83 -33.98 2.69
C GLU A 90 -9.90 -32.53 2.23
N LYS A 91 -11.09 -32.13 1.79
CA LYS A 91 -11.41 -30.76 1.41
C LYS A 91 -11.81 -29.98 2.66
N ILE A 92 -10.99 -29.01 3.04
CA ILE A 92 -11.29 -28.05 4.11
C ILE A 92 -11.87 -26.81 3.46
N LYS A 93 -13.14 -26.53 3.70
CA LYS A 93 -13.78 -25.26 3.30
C LYS A 93 -13.53 -24.24 4.39
N PHE A 94 -12.74 -23.21 4.09
CA PHE A 94 -12.66 -22.01 4.92
C PHE A 94 -13.70 -21.01 4.42
N ASN A 95 -14.63 -20.65 5.26
CA ASN A 95 -15.48 -19.51 5.01
C ASN A 95 -14.79 -18.25 5.57
N ILE A 96 -13.85 -17.69 4.79
CA ILE A 96 -13.09 -16.48 5.15
C ILE A 96 -14.05 -15.37 5.60
N LYS A 97 -15.27 -15.32 5.06
CA LYS A 97 -16.26 -14.30 5.40
C LYS A 97 -16.77 -14.49 6.84
N ASP A 98 -17.08 -15.70 7.24
CA ASP A 98 -17.69 -15.99 8.56
C ASP A 98 -16.63 -16.28 9.63
N ASP A 99 -15.50 -16.89 9.24
CA ASP A 99 -14.49 -17.35 10.20
C ASP A 99 -13.42 -16.29 10.53
N ILE A 100 -13.18 -15.32 9.62
CA ILE A 100 -12.11 -14.31 9.79
C ILE A 100 -12.63 -12.87 9.61
N ILE A 101 -13.39 -12.59 8.55
CA ILE A 101 -13.80 -11.21 8.21
C ILE A 101 -14.93 -10.73 9.11
N LEU A 102 -15.91 -11.56 9.44
CA LEU A 102 -17.00 -11.19 10.34
C LEU A 102 -16.51 -10.85 11.77
N PRO A 103 -15.63 -11.65 12.41
CA PRO A 103 -15.05 -11.28 13.70
C PRO A 103 -14.22 -9.99 13.66
N ILE A 104 -13.44 -9.76 12.61
CA ILE A 104 -12.63 -8.55 12.46
C ILE A 104 -13.50 -7.32 12.24
N ASN A 105 -14.57 -7.43 11.45
CA ASN A 105 -15.52 -6.34 11.26
C ASN A 105 -16.31 -6.04 12.54
N ASN A 106 -16.69 -7.07 13.30
CA ASN A 106 -17.34 -6.89 14.61
C ASN A 106 -16.42 -6.16 15.60
N ILE A 107 -15.12 -6.44 15.63
CA ILE A 107 -14.14 -5.72 16.45
C ILE A 107 -14.03 -4.26 15.99
N LYS A 108 -14.03 -4.01 14.70
CA LYS A 108 -13.95 -2.66 14.11
C LYS A 108 -15.20 -1.83 14.42
N ASP A 109 -16.37 -2.46 14.40
CA ASP A 109 -17.65 -1.83 14.74
C ASP A 109 -17.76 -1.53 16.23
N VAL A 110 -17.23 -2.41 17.08
CA VAL A 110 -17.13 -2.19 18.53
C VAL A 110 -16.15 -1.05 18.85
N ILE A 111 -14.99 -0.99 18.22
CA ILE A 111 -14.02 0.12 18.37
C ILE A 111 -14.65 1.45 17.90
N ASN A 112 -15.38 1.46 16.80
CA ASN A 112 -16.08 2.65 16.31
C ASN A 112 -17.22 3.06 17.26
N GLY A 113 -17.93 2.10 17.85
CA GLY A 113 -18.94 2.34 18.88
C GLY A 113 -18.36 2.95 20.17
N ILE A 114 -17.20 2.46 20.61
CA ILE A 114 -16.46 3.02 21.77
C ILE A 114 -16.02 4.45 21.46
N LYS A 115 -15.50 4.72 20.27
CA LYS A 115 -15.03 6.05 19.84
C LYS A 115 -16.19 7.06 19.82
N LEU A 116 -17.34 6.65 19.28
CA LEU A 116 -18.56 7.47 19.25
C LEU A 116 -19.08 7.76 20.67
N ASN A 117 -19.02 6.78 21.56
CA ASN A 117 -19.43 6.94 22.96
C ASN A 117 -18.47 7.86 23.74
N ILE A 118 -17.17 7.76 23.52
CA ILE A 118 -16.17 8.67 24.11
C ILE A 118 -16.41 10.10 23.63
N ASP A 119 -16.67 10.33 22.34
CA ASP A 119 -16.96 11.66 21.81
C ASP A 119 -18.27 12.24 22.37
N ASN A 120 -19.27 11.41 22.61
CA ASN A 120 -20.50 11.84 23.28
C ASN A 120 -20.31 12.14 24.77
N ILE A 121 -19.46 11.39 25.48
CA ILE A 121 -19.09 11.62 26.88
C ILE A 121 -18.36 12.96 27.02
N ILE A 122 -17.43 13.27 26.11
CA ILE A 122 -16.69 14.54 26.09
C ILE A 122 -17.64 15.73 25.82
N ARG A 123 -18.69 15.54 25.04
CA ARG A 123 -19.69 16.58 24.72
C ARG A 123 -20.74 16.81 25.79
N THR A 124 -21.02 15.84 26.66
CA THR A 124 -22.13 15.89 27.64
C THR A 124 -21.70 16.01 29.09
N SER A 125 -20.41 16.22 29.37
CA SER A 125 -19.93 16.30 30.76
C SER A 125 -20.37 17.57 31.45
N LEU A 126 -21.36 17.42 32.35
CA LEU A 126 -21.41 18.08 33.67
C LEU A 126 -22.42 17.35 34.56
N ASN A 127 -21.88 16.67 35.59
CA ASN A 127 -22.53 16.16 36.79
C ASN A 127 -23.56 15.00 36.72
N ASN A 128 -23.22 13.90 37.39
CA ASN A 128 -23.97 12.68 37.76
C ASN A 128 -24.04 11.51 36.79
N SER A 129 -23.55 11.62 35.57
CA SER A 129 -23.58 10.53 34.57
C SER A 129 -22.32 9.65 34.53
N ILE A 130 -21.21 10.08 35.16
CA ILE A 130 -19.88 9.44 35.03
C ILE A 130 -19.88 8.00 35.58
N ASN A 131 -20.61 7.72 36.66
CA ASN A 131 -20.63 6.37 37.24
C ASN A 131 -21.41 5.34 36.39
N ILE A 132 -22.48 5.77 35.71
CA ILE A 132 -23.25 4.87 34.81
C ILE A 132 -22.44 4.62 33.54
N GLN A 133 -21.74 5.61 33.02
CA GLN A 133 -20.94 5.52 31.83
C GLN A 133 -19.65 4.70 32.05
N LEU A 134 -18.99 4.83 33.21
CA LEU A 134 -17.88 3.95 33.60
C LEU A 134 -18.33 2.49 33.77
N LYS A 135 -19.54 2.26 34.24
CA LYS A 135 -20.12 0.91 34.32
C LYS A 135 -20.36 0.31 32.92
N ASN A 136 -20.84 1.10 31.98
CA ASN A 136 -21.03 0.66 30.58
C ASN A 136 -19.69 0.44 29.85
N ILE A 137 -18.68 1.28 30.08
CA ILE A 137 -17.33 1.09 29.56
C ILE A 137 -16.71 -0.19 30.11
N ASN A 138 -16.86 -0.49 31.40
CA ASN A 138 -16.38 -1.73 31.99
C ASN A 138 -17.08 -2.97 31.43
N ILE A 139 -18.38 -2.91 31.13
CA ILE A 139 -19.11 -3.99 30.46
C ILE A 139 -18.53 -4.21 29.04
N ILE A 140 -18.29 -3.14 28.29
CA ILE A 140 -17.71 -3.22 26.93
C ILE A 140 -16.28 -3.78 26.97
N ILE A 141 -15.46 -3.33 27.94
CA ILE A 141 -14.09 -3.85 28.12
C ILE A 141 -14.12 -5.34 28.47
N ASN A 142 -15.03 -5.78 29.32
CA ASN A 142 -15.17 -7.19 29.69
C ASN A 142 -15.61 -8.03 28.46
N THR A 143 -16.56 -7.55 27.68
CA THR A 143 -16.99 -8.22 26.44
C THR A 143 -15.85 -8.32 25.41
N LEU A 144 -15.07 -7.25 25.23
CA LEU A 144 -13.88 -7.23 24.38
C LEU A 144 -12.81 -8.21 24.86
N ASN A 145 -12.58 -8.31 26.16
CA ASN A 145 -11.62 -9.26 26.73
C ASN A 145 -12.07 -10.70 26.53
N ASP A 146 -13.37 -10.98 26.64
CA ASP A 146 -13.94 -12.31 26.35
C ASP A 146 -13.85 -12.68 24.88
N ASP A 147 -14.04 -11.71 23.97
CA ASP A 147 -13.88 -11.95 22.53
C ASP A 147 -12.40 -12.11 22.14
N ILE A 148 -11.48 -11.33 22.71
CA ILE A 148 -10.04 -11.52 22.57
C ILE A 148 -9.63 -12.91 23.09
N LYS A 149 -10.20 -13.36 24.22
CA LYS A 149 -9.94 -14.69 24.76
C LYS A 149 -10.39 -15.79 23.80
N LYS A 150 -11.60 -15.69 23.22
CA LYS A 150 -12.12 -16.63 22.21
C LYS A 150 -11.29 -16.63 20.92
N ILE A 151 -10.81 -15.46 20.49
CA ILE A 151 -9.90 -15.35 19.32
C ILE A 151 -8.57 -16.02 19.63
N ASN A 152 -8.00 -15.79 20.81
CA ASN A 152 -6.76 -16.44 21.24
C ASN A 152 -6.90 -17.95 21.40
N GLU A 153 -8.05 -18.44 21.91
CA GLU A 153 -8.37 -19.87 22.00
C GLU A 153 -8.45 -20.49 20.59
N LYS A 154 -9.20 -19.88 19.66
CA LYS A 154 -9.26 -20.31 18.25
C LYS A 154 -7.90 -20.23 17.55
N MET A 155 -7.12 -19.21 17.83
CA MET A 155 -5.77 -19.07 17.28
C MET A 155 -4.81 -20.13 17.85
N ASN A 156 -4.94 -20.45 19.15
CA ASN A 156 -4.18 -21.54 19.76
C ASN A 156 -4.62 -22.92 19.25
N ASP A 157 -5.89 -23.13 18.96
CA ASP A 157 -6.38 -24.35 18.32
C ASP A 157 -5.85 -24.48 16.88
N LEU A 158 -5.81 -23.39 16.13
CA LEU A 158 -5.16 -23.33 14.81
C LEU A 158 -3.64 -23.52 14.89
N LEU A 159 -2.99 -22.98 15.92
CA LEU A 159 -1.57 -23.18 16.18
C LEU A 159 -1.26 -24.59 16.69
N ASN A 160 -2.13 -25.21 17.49
CA ASN A 160 -1.96 -26.59 17.98
C ASN A 160 -2.27 -27.63 16.89
N HIS A 161 -3.22 -27.36 15.98
CA HIS A 161 -3.32 -28.11 14.73
C HIS A 161 -2.08 -27.93 13.82
N ASN A 162 -1.40 -26.78 13.88
CA ASN A 162 -0.13 -26.54 13.20
C ASN A 162 1.08 -27.15 13.93
N ASN A 163 1.05 -27.36 15.24
CA ASN A 163 2.18 -27.95 15.99
C ASN A 163 2.41 -29.45 15.74
N ASN A 164 1.42 -30.17 15.21
CA ASN A 164 1.65 -31.48 14.55
C ASN A 164 2.33 -31.33 13.18
N HIS A 165 2.63 -30.14 12.74
CA HIS A 165 3.25 -29.74 11.48
C HIS A 165 4.66 -29.13 11.62
N ASN A 166 5.45 -29.47 12.66
CA ASN A 166 6.87 -29.10 12.74
C ASN A 166 7.72 -29.58 11.53
N ASN A 167 7.16 -30.45 10.67
CA ASN A 167 7.69 -30.71 9.33
C ASN A 167 7.16 -29.76 8.24
N ILE A 168 6.13 -28.95 8.51
CA ILE A 168 5.58 -27.96 7.58
C ILE A 168 6.36 -26.65 7.70
N ILE A 169 6.90 -26.32 8.88
CA ILE A 169 7.74 -25.11 9.06
C ILE A 169 9.01 -25.19 8.18
N LYS A 170 9.55 -26.38 7.92
CA LYS A 170 10.58 -26.56 6.87
C LYS A 170 10.06 -26.33 5.44
N ASN A 171 8.74 -26.40 5.20
CA ASN A 171 8.12 -26.12 3.90
C ASN A 171 7.56 -24.70 3.76
N VAL A 172 7.33 -23.96 4.86
CA VAL A 172 6.95 -22.53 4.80
C VAL A 172 8.11 -21.67 4.28
N ASN A 173 9.36 -22.06 4.56
CA ASN A 173 10.53 -21.42 3.94
C ASN A 173 10.68 -21.71 2.43
N LYS A 174 9.94 -22.69 1.88
CA LYS A 174 9.98 -22.99 0.43
C LYS A 174 9.22 -21.99 -0.44
N ASN A 175 8.41 -21.10 0.16
CA ASN A 175 7.56 -20.16 -0.55
C ASN A 175 7.94 -18.68 -0.33
N ASN A 176 9.11 -18.39 0.22
CA ASN A 176 9.59 -17.02 0.38
C ASN A 176 10.37 -16.61 -0.89
N TYR A 177 9.69 -15.94 -1.81
CA TYR A 177 10.31 -15.54 -3.07
C TYR A 177 9.69 -14.27 -3.67
N ILE A 178 10.48 -13.61 -4.52
CA ILE A 178 10.07 -12.50 -5.37
C ILE A 178 10.17 -12.95 -6.82
N ILE A 179 9.22 -12.56 -7.67
CA ILE A 179 9.28 -12.77 -9.12
C ILE A 179 9.38 -11.42 -9.81
N SER A 180 10.31 -11.29 -10.74
CA SER A 180 10.42 -10.11 -11.59
C SER A 180 10.42 -10.46 -13.07
N GLU A 181 10.06 -9.48 -13.89
CA GLU A 181 10.20 -9.53 -15.35
C GLU A 181 11.14 -8.41 -15.80
N ILE A 182 12.03 -8.74 -16.68
CA ILE A 182 12.92 -7.77 -17.32
C ILE A 182 12.80 -7.86 -18.85
N MET A 183 13.00 -6.73 -19.52
CA MET A 183 12.96 -6.65 -20.97
C MET A 183 14.35 -6.34 -21.53
N ILE A 184 14.91 -7.26 -22.29
CA ILE A 184 16.20 -7.14 -22.95
C ILE A 184 16.00 -6.73 -24.40
N LYS A 185 16.52 -5.56 -24.77
CA LYS A 185 16.51 -5.06 -26.15
C LYS A 185 17.78 -5.55 -26.90
N LYS A 186 17.78 -5.51 -28.23
CA LYS A 186 18.95 -5.91 -29.05
C LYS A 186 20.26 -5.25 -28.61
N ARG A 187 20.20 -3.98 -28.20
CA ARG A 187 21.37 -3.22 -27.70
C ARG A 187 21.88 -3.64 -26.33
N ASP A 188 21.14 -4.46 -25.59
CA ASP A 188 21.45 -4.89 -24.22
C ASP A 188 22.10 -6.29 -24.20
N ILE A 189 22.11 -7.00 -25.34
CA ILE A 189 22.68 -8.33 -25.49
C ILE A 189 24.15 -8.28 -25.09
N ASP A 190 24.60 -9.29 -24.35
CA ASP A 190 25.97 -9.46 -23.81
C ASP A 190 26.48 -8.34 -22.90
N LYS A 191 25.65 -7.35 -22.58
CA LYS A 191 25.98 -6.36 -21.55
C LYS A 191 25.70 -6.89 -20.16
N LYS A 192 26.46 -6.41 -19.16
CA LYS A 192 26.17 -6.63 -17.75
C LYS A 192 24.89 -5.86 -17.39
N ILE A 193 23.80 -6.59 -17.15
CA ILE A 193 22.53 -6.03 -16.69
C ILE A 193 22.38 -6.32 -15.21
N LYS A 194 22.16 -5.27 -14.41
CA LYS A 194 21.90 -5.39 -12.98
C LYS A 194 20.53 -6.06 -12.77
N ILE A 195 20.51 -7.16 -12.00
CA ILE A 195 19.30 -7.95 -11.74
C ILE A 195 18.92 -7.92 -10.26
N ILE A 196 19.87 -7.69 -9.37
CA ILE A 196 19.69 -7.51 -7.92
C ILE A 196 20.80 -6.59 -7.42
N ASN A 197 20.69 -6.06 -6.21
CA ASN A 197 21.69 -5.18 -5.60
C ASN A 197 21.76 -5.37 -4.08
N SER A 198 22.73 -4.76 -3.43
CA SER A 198 22.86 -4.58 -1.98
C SER A 198 23.40 -3.18 -1.69
N TYR A 199 23.36 -2.77 -0.43
CA TYR A 199 23.95 -1.49 -0.04
C TYR A 199 25.48 -1.49 -0.31
N GLU A 200 26.16 -2.59 0.02
CA GLU A 200 27.62 -2.71 -0.15
C GLU A 200 28.01 -2.73 -1.64
N GLU A 201 27.27 -3.46 -2.49
CA GLU A 201 27.53 -3.45 -3.94
C GLU A 201 27.29 -2.07 -4.55
N TRP A 202 26.29 -1.32 -4.03
CA TRP A 202 26.04 0.05 -4.47
C TRP A 202 27.13 1.02 -4.01
N MET A 203 27.67 0.83 -2.79
CA MET A 203 28.65 1.70 -2.14
C MET A 203 30.11 1.29 -2.37
N LYS A 204 30.38 0.20 -3.11
CA LYS A 204 31.72 -0.42 -3.20
C LYS A 204 32.84 0.53 -3.63
N ASP A 205 32.50 1.55 -4.42
CA ASP A 205 33.46 2.54 -4.92
C ASP A 205 33.50 3.81 -4.03
N ILE A 206 32.77 3.81 -2.90
CA ILE A 206 32.63 4.96 -1.98
C ILE A 206 33.06 4.53 -0.58
N ASN A 207 34.16 5.11 -0.05
CA ASN A 207 34.71 4.77 1.27
C ASN A 207 33.92 5.36 2.47
N LEU A 208 32.60 5.44 2.39
CA LEU A 208 31.72 6.03 3.41
C LEU A 208 30.55 5.08 3.77
N MET A 209 30.82 3.78 3.85
CA MET A 209 29.79 2.80 4.22
C MET A 209 29.33 2.99 5.66
N LYS A 210 28.02 2.91 5.86
CA LYS A 210 27.39 2.90 7.18
C LYS A 210 27.01 1.48 7.54
N ASP A 211 27.48 1.00 8.70
CA ASP A 211 27.29 -0.38 9.14
C ASP A 211 25.81 -0.75 9.30
N GLU A 212 25.00 0.20 9.78
CA GLU A 212 23.55 0.01 9.98
C GLU A 212 22.73 -0.21 8.69
N LEU A 213 23.32 0.09 7.51
CA LEU A 213 22.68 -0.10 6.22
C LEU A 213 23.11 -1.38 5.51
N LYS A 214 24.12 -2.08 6.00
CA LYS A 214 24.65 -3.29 5.38
C LYS A 214 23.62 -4.41 5.31
N ASN A 215 23.53 -5.09 4.17
CA ASN A 215 22.59 -6.18 3.93
C ASN A 215 23.09 -7.25 2.95
N GLU A 216 24.33 -7.15 2.50
CA GLU A 216 24.92 -8.05 1.51
C GLU A 216 24.88 -9.52 1.95
N ASP A 217 25.17 -9.79 3.22
CA ASP A 217 25.18 -11.15 3.79
C ASP A 217 23.80 -11.82 3.76
N GLU A 218 22.72 -11.03 3.85
CA GLU A 218 21.37 -11.53 3.70
C GLU A 218 21.02 -11.75 2.23
N ILE A 219 21.35 -10.78 1.37
CA ILE A 219 21.01 -10.78 -0.06
C ILE A 219 21.78 -11.88 -0.82
N LYS A 220 23.06 -12.11 -0.52
CA LYS A 220 23.86 -13.16 -1.19
C LYS A 220 23.39 -14.59 -0.95
N LYS A 221 22.56 -14.82 0.07
CA LYS A 221 21.92 -16.13 0.34
C LYS A 221 20.72 -16.41 -0.54
N CYS A 222 20.35 -15.47 -1.41
CA CYS A 222 19.25 -15.63 -2.35
C CYS A 222 19.61 -16.60 -3.48
N GLU A 223 18.76 -17.59 -3.72
CA GLU A 223 18.82 -18.40 -4.94
C GLU A 223 18.15 -17.65 -6.09
N ILE A 224 18.84 -17.54 -7.22
CA ILE A 224 18.35 -16.84 -8.40
C ILE A 224 18.09 -17.84 -9.54
N LYS A 225 16.88 -17.80 -10.10
CA LYS A 225 16.52 -18.53 -11.32
C LYS A 225 16.11 -17.55 -12.42
N ILE A 226 16.63 -17.77 -13.63
CA ILE A 226 16.22 -17.02 -14.83
C ILE A 226 15.54 -17.98 -15.78
N ASN A 227 14.23 -17.75 -16.10
CA ASN A 227 13.38 -18.67 -16.85
C ASN A 227 13.46 -20.10 -16.31
N ASP A 228 13.35 -20.24 -14.95
CA ASP A 228 13.46 -21.48 -14.17
C ASP A 228 14.84 -22.14 -14.15
N GLU A 229 15.84 -21.65 -14.86
CA GLU A 229 17.21 -22.12 -14.79
C GLU A 229 17.96 -21.48 -13.61
N LEU A 230 18.50 -22.31 -12.70
CA LEU A 230 19.29 -21.86 -11.56
C LEU A 230 20.63 -21.30 -12.01
N ILE A 231 20.96 -20.11 -11.54
CA ILE A 231 22.23 -19.47 -11.80
C ILE A 231 23.00 -19.23 -10.49
N PRO A 232 24.36 -19.20 -10.52
CA PRO A 232 25.15 -18.72 -9.39
C PRO A 232 24.75 -17.28 -9.03
N PHE A 233 24.73 -16.96 -7.73
CA PHE A 233 24.44 -15.60 -7.29
C PHE A 233 25.41 -14.61 -7.96
N ASN A 234 24.82 -13.56 -8.56
CA ASN A 234 25.56 -12.43 -9.09
C ASN A 234 24.64 -11.21 -9.14
N TYR A 235 25.16 -10.04 -8.91
CA TYR A 235 24.43 -8.78 -9.05
C TYR A 235 24.08 -8.46 -10.50
N PHE A 236 24.84 -9.00 -11.45
CA PHE A 236 24.69 -8.75 -12.87
C PHE A 236 24.56 -10.05 -13.66
N TYR A 237 23.80 -9.99 -14.76
CA TYR A 237 23.71 -11.08 -15.71
C TYR A 237 23.90 -10.60 -17.14
N LYS A 238 24.48 -11.44 -18.03
CA LYS A 238 24.65 -11.18 -19.45
C LYS A 238 23.67 -12.02 -20.24
N PHE A 239 22.64 -11.39 -20.76
CA PHE A 239 21.60 -12.05 -21.56
C PHE A 239 22.08 -12.26 -22.99
N LYS A 240 21.90 -13.47 -23.54
CA LYS A 240 22.37 -13.86 -24.86
C LYS A 240 21.40 -13.52 -25.99
N SER A 241 20.16 -13.21 -25.68
CA SER A 241 19.14 -12.87 -26.68
C SER A 241 18.24 -11.74 -26.20
N LYS A 242 17.58 -11.05 -27.15
CA LYS A 242 16.51 -10.10 -26.84
C LYS A 242 15.27 -10.86 -26.39
N GLY A 243 14.47 -10.24 -25.54
CA GLY A 243 13.18 -10.81 -25.12
C GLY A 243 12.85 -10.49 -23.67
N LYS A 244 11.75 -11.06 -23.23
CA LYS A 244 11.28 -11.01 -21.86
C LYS A 244 11.88 -12.18 -21.08
N TYR A 245 12.41 -11.91 -19.90
CA TYR A 245 12.94 -12.90 -18.99
C TYR A 245 12.25 -12.77 -17.65
N THR A 246 11.91 -13.91 -17.05
CA THR A 246 11.40 -14.00 -15.69
C THR A 246 12.54 -14.37 -14.76
N ILE A 247 12.67 -13.62 -13.65
CA ILE A 247 13.68 -13.90 -12.63
C ILE A 247 12.96 -14.18 -11.31
N LYS A 248 13.26 -15.32 -10.71
CA LYS A 248 12.79 -15.71 -9.39
C LYS A 248 13.94 -15.62 -8.40
N TYR A 249 13.69 -14.88 -7.31
CA TYR A 249 14.60 -14.73 -6.18
C TYR A 249 13.99 -15.47 -4.99
N SER A 250 14.64 -16.55 -4.52
CA SER A 250 14.14 -17.37 -3.41
C SER A 250 15.02 -17.17 -2.18
N PHE A 251 14.39 -16.92 -1.05
CA PHE A 251 15.07 -16.60 0.21
C PHE A 251 14.82 -17.72 1.22
N ASN A 252 15.91 -18.38 1.65
CA ASN A 252 15.87 -19.45 2.65
C ASN A 252 16.17 -18.93 4.07
N ASN A 253 16.44 -17.64 4.20
CA ASN A 253 16.75 -16.95 5.44
C ASN A 253 15.73 -15.85 5.74
N ASN A 254 15.70 -15.41 6.98
CA ASN A 254 14.96 -14.21 7.34
C ASN A 254 15.72 -12.98 6.81
N ILE A 255 15.01 -12.15 6.06
CA ILE A 255 15.51 -10.86 5.60
C ILE A 255 15.04 -9.80 6.59
N THR A 256 15.97 -8.99 7.08
CA THR A 256 15.71 -7.87 8.00
C THR A 256 15.89 -6.51 7.33
N ASN A 257 16.70 -6.47 6.28
CA ASN A 257 17.02 -5.25 5.53
C ASN A 257 16.95 -5.51 4.02
N THR A 258 15.91 -4.97 3.36
CA THR A 258 15.74 -5.01 1.90
C THR A 258 16.19 -3.71 1.23
N GLY A 259 16.81 -2.82 1.97
CA GLY A 259 17.32 -1.58 1.42
C GLY A 259 18.23 -1.85 0.22
N TYR A 260 18.09 -1.05 -0.83
CA TYR A 260 18.89 -1.15 -2.06
C TYR A 260 18.71 -2.44 -2.89
N MET A 261 17.88 -3.42 -2.47
CA MET A 261 17.82 -4.76 -3.07
C MET A 261 17.63 -4.75 -4.59
N PHE A 262 16.84 -3.83 -5.14
CA PHE A 262 16.64 -3.66 -6.59
C PHE A 262 17.10 -2.28 -7.09
N MET A 263 17.90 -1.57 -6.29
CA MET A 263 18.45 -0.27 -6.67
C MET A 263 19.14 -0.34 -8.03
N GLU A 264 18.77 0.58 -8.94
CA GLU A 264 19.33 0.66 -10.31
C GLU A 264 19.05 -0.56 -11.22
N CYS A 265 18.09 -1.43 -10.87
CA CYS A 265 17.64 -2.48 -11.77
C CYS A 265 16.79 -1.87 -12.92
N ALA A 266 17.42 -1.05 -13.77
CA ALA A 266 16.77 -0.19 -14.77
C ALA A 266 16.04 -0.96 -15.89
N LYS A 267 16.30 -2.27 -16.05
CA LYS A 267 15.61 -3.14 -17.02
C LYS A 267 14.43 -3.90 -16.41
N LEU A 268 14.22 -3.77 -15.11
CA LEU A 268 13.06 -4.31 -14.41
C LEU A 268 11.81 -3.64 -14.94
N THR A 269 10.85 -4.45 -15.44
CA THR A 269 9.57 -3.95 -15.97
C THR A 269 8.41 -4.30 -15.07
N LYS A 270 8.45 -5.48 -14.43
CA LYS A 270 7.44 -5.95 -13.49
C LYS A 270 8.09 -6.61 -12.30
N ILE A 271 7.47 -6.48 -11.12
CA ILE A 271 7.88 -7.21 -9.93
C ILE A 271 6.68 -7.59 -9.07
N ASN A 272 6.72 -8.80 -8.52
CA ASN A 272 5.68 -9.35 -7.66
C ASN A 272 6.27 -9.81 -6.35
N LEU A 273 5.86 -9.16 -5.25
CA LEU A 273 6.29 -9.45 -3.89
C LEU A 273 5.21 -10.19 -3.07
N SER A 274 4.10 -10.62 -3.66
CA SER A 274 2.98 -11.23 -2.92
C SER A 274 3.35 -12.50 -2.14
N ASN A 275 4.48 -13.14 -2.49
CA ASN A 275 5.03 -14.31 -1.80
C ASN A 275 6.31 -13.99 -1.01
N PHE A 276 6.67 -12.72 -0.85
CA PHE A 276 7.84 -12.32 -0.08
C PHE A 276 7.48 -12.11 1.38
N ASN A 277 8.18 -12.81 2.27
CA ASN A 277 8.01 -12.65 3.70
C ASN A 277 8.84 -11.47 4.23
N ALA A 278 8.17 -10.34 4.43
CA ALA A 278 8.77 -9.12 4.95
C ALA A 278 8.53 -8.92 6.47
N ASN A 279 8.08 -9.94 7.20
CA ASN A 279 7.68 -9.79 8.62
C ASN A 279 8.80 -9.26 9.54
N ASN A 280 10.06 -9.50 9.19
CA ASN A 280 11.21 -9.04 9.97
C ASN A 280 11.91 -7.81 9.34
N VAL A 281 11.39 -7.30 8.22
CA VAL A 281 12.03 -6.18 7.52
C VAL A 281 11.76 -4.88 8.27
N THR A 282 12.84 -4.19 8.62
CA THR A 282 12.81 -2.88 9.28
C THR A 282 13.24 -1.75 8.36
N ASN A 283 13.97 -2.07 7.28
CA ASN A 283 14.52 -1.09 6.35
C ASN A 283 14.19 -1.46 4.90
N MET A 284 13.50 -0.54 4.19
CA MET A 284 13.17 -0.62 2.76
C MET A 284 13.74 0.57 1.96
N ARG A 285 14.71 1.27 2.55
CA ARG A 285 15.35 2.44 1.92
C ARG A 285 15.89 2.10 0.54
N PHE A 286 15.55 2.89 -0.49
CA PHE A 286 15.99 2.68 -1.89
C PHE A 286 15.67 1.30 -2.47
N MET A 287 14.75 0.51 -1.91
CA MET A 287 14.53 -0.87 -2.37
C MET A 287 14.30 -0.96 -3.88
N PHE A 288 13.58 -0.01 -4.48
CA PHE A 288 13.34 0.10 -5.93
C PHE A 288 13.94 1.39 -6.51
N GLY A 289 14.88 2.02 -5.81
CA GLY A 289 15.48 3.27 -6.26
C GLY A 289 16.04 3.15 -7.69
N HIS A 290 15.70 4.12 -8.55
CA HIS A 290 16.16 4.19 -9.95
C HIS A 290 15.78 2.97 -10.84
N CYS A 291 14.68 2.28 -10.51
CA CYS A 291 14.06 1.29 -11.41
C CYS A 291 13.23 2.00 -12.50
N TYR A 292 13.90 2.73 -13.41
CA TYR A 292 13.25 3.57 -14.43
C TYR A 292 12.30 2.82 -15.35
N GLY A 293 12.55 1.52 -15.58
CA GLY A 293 11.76 0.66 -16.46
C GLY A 293 10.56 0.03 -15.80
N LEU A 294 10.42 0.16 -14.48
CA LEU A 294 9.35 -0.48 -13.72
C LEU A 294 8.01 0.17 -14.04
N THR A 295 7.09 -0.61 -14.59
CA THR A 295 5.73 -0.17 -14.98
C THR A 295 4.65 -0.87 -14.18
N ASP A 296 4.96 -2.02 -13.54
CA ASP A 296 3.99 -2.82 -12.81
C ASP A 296 4.64 -3.42 -11.56
N ILE A 297 4.03 -3.18 -10.40
CA ILE A 297 4.50 -3.68 -9.12
C ILE A 297 3.33 -4.24 -8.31
N ASN A 298 3.43 -5.52 -7.92
CA ASN A 298 2.47 -6.16 -7.03
C ASN A 298 3.04 -6.22 -5.61
N LEU A 299 2.45 -5.42 -4.72
CA LEU A 299 2.80 -5.30 -3.30
C LEU A 299 1.76 -5.98 -2.40
N TYR A 300 0.81 -6.72 -2.97
CA TYR A 300 -0.20 -7.44 -2.21
C TYR A 300 0.46 -8.41 -1.24
N ASN A 301 0.02 -8.45 0.02
CA ASN A 301 0.62 -9.21 1.12
C ASN A 301 2.02 -8.75 1.59
N LEU A 302 2.59 -7.68 1.07
CA LEU A 302 3.85 -7.17 1.61
C LEU A 302 3.60 -6.56 3.00
N ASN A 303 4.07 -7.25 4.04
CA ASN A 303 3.95 -6.75 5.42
C ASN A 303 5.00 -5.66 5.68
N THR A 304 4.55 -4.43 5.89
CA THR A 304 5.44 -3.29 6.20
C THR A 304 5.33 -2.81 7.65
N SER A 305 4.65 -3.58 8.52
CA SER A 305 4.34 -3.16 9.89
C SER A 305 5.56 -2.89 10.78
N ASN A 306 6.72 -3.52 10.47
CA ASN A 306 7.96 -3.33 11.22
C ASN A 306 8.93 -2.35 10.54
N VAL A 307 8.56 -1.80 9.38
CA VAL A 307 9.45 -0.92 8.62
C VAL A 307 9.50 0.46 9.24
N THR A 308 10.70 0.92 9.56
CA THR A 308 10.97 2.25 10.14
C THR A 308 11.53 3.23 9.11
N ASP A 309 12.28 2.75 8.12
CA ASP A 309 12.87 3.56 7.04
C ASP A 309 12.30 3.14 5.68
N MET A 310 11.47 4.01 5.09
CA MET A 310 10.89 3.88 3.74
C MET A 310 11.45 4.95 2.79
N SER A 311 12.50 5.65 3.21
CA SER A 311 13.05 6.76 2.44
C SER A 311 13.56 6.29 1.07
N CYS A 312 13.29 7.08 0.05
CA CYS A 312 13.71 6.81 -1.33
C CYS A 312 13.22 5.45 -1.92
N MET A 313 12.24 4.75 -1.30
CA MET A 313 11.86 3.39 -1.68
C MET A 313 11.54 3.25 -3.18
N PHE A 314 10.84 4.21 -3.76
CA PHE A 314 10.48 4.25 -5.19
C PHE A 314 11.15 5.39 -5.95
N LYS A 315 12.19 6.02 -5.38
CA LYS A 315 12.88 7.14 -6.02
C LYS A 315 13.28 6.83 -7.44
N GLY A 316 12.83 7.65 -8.40
CA GLY A 316 13.19 7.52 -9.81
C GLY A 316 12.45 6.40 -10.55
N CYS A 317 11.40 5.80 -10.00
CA CYS A 317 10.53 4.85 -10.71
C CYS A 317 9.64 5.60 -11.72
N SER A 318 10.25 6.21 -12.73
CA SER A 318 9.56 7.09 -13.68
C SER A 318 8.60 6.36 -14.63
N GLY A 319 8.72 5.03 -14.73
CA GLY A 319 7.81 4.20 -15.53
C GLY A 319 6.50 3.84 -14.84
N LEU A 320 6.38 4.01 -13.51
CA LEU A 320 5.14 3.73 -12.78
C LEU A 320 4.11 4.82 -13.06
N GLU A 321 2.96 4.45 -13.62
CA GLU A 321 1.81 5.35 -13.83
C GLU A 321 0.86 5.34 -12.63
N ASN A 322 0.78 4.22 -11.93
CA ASN A 322 0.01 4.02 -10.70
C ASN A 322 0.71 3.00 -9.80
N ILE A 323 0.34 3.00 -8.51
CA ILE A 323 0.85 2.06 -7.52
C ILE A 323 -0.22 1.83 -6.46
N ASP A 324 -0.48 0.55 -6.13
CA ASP A 324 -1.37 0.17 -5.04
C ASP A 324 -0.57 0.00 -3.74
N LEU A 325 -0.84 0.89 -2.78
CA LEU A 325 -0.24 0.90 -1.45
C LEU A 325 -1.29 0.63 -0.35
N SER A 326 -2.46 0.11 -0.72
CA SER A 326 -3.57 -0.11 0.20
C SER A 326 -3.23 -1.04 1.38
N ASN A 327 -2.25 -1.94 1.20
CA ASN A 327 -1.80 -2.88 2.22
C ASN A 327 -0.61 -2.36 3.07
N PHE A 328 -0.09 -1.16 2.79
CA PHE A 328 1.03 -0.61 3.56
C PHE A 328 0.59 -0.22 4.96
N ASN A 329 1.28 -0.77 5.95
CA ASN A 329 1.21 -0.31 7.34
C ASN A 329 2.43 0.57 7.63
N THR A 330 2.19 1.86 7.81
CA THR A 330 3.25 2.85 8.02
C THR A 330 3.36 3.33 9.46
N ASN A 331 2.71 2.62 10.40
CA ASN A 331 2.65 3.03 11.81
C ASN A 331 4.03 3.25 12.46
N ASN A 332 5.04 2.49 12.03
CA ASN A 332 6.39 2.55 12.59
C ASN A 332 7.37 3.38 11.72
N ALA A 333 6.92 3.89 10.59
CA ALA A 333 7.78 4.65 9.69
C ALA A 333 8.14 6.02 10.31
N THR A 334 9.44 6.32 10.33
CA THR A 334 10.00 7.58 10.84
C THR A 334 10.59 8.44 9.72
N ASP A 335 11.04 7.82 8.63
CA ASP A 335 11.59 8.50 7.46
C ASP A 335 10.86 8.07 6.18
N MET A 336 10.22 9.02 5.51
CA MET A 336 9.57 8.87 4.19
C MET A 336 10.16 9.86 3.17
N SER A 337 11.32 10.44 3.46
CA SER A 337 11.97 11.39 2.57
C SER A 337 12.22 10.78 1.19
N CYS A 338 12.03 11.57 0.14
CA CYS A 338 12.26 11.15 -1.24
C CYS A 338 11.49 9.88 -1.69
N MET A 339 10.50 9.36 -0.94
CA MET A 339 9.88 8.05 -1.21
C MET A 339 9.43 7.90 -2.66
N PHE A 340 8.86 8.95 -3.26
CA PHE A 340 8.42 8.99 -4.66
C PHE A 340 9.18 10.04 -5.50
N PHE A 341 10.33 10.49 -5.03
CA PHE A 341 11.12 11.49 -5.75
C PHE A 341 11.40 11.08 -7.19
N LYS A 342 11.08 11.95 -8.17
CA LYS A 342 11.21 11.68 -9.62
C LYS A 342 10.36 10.50 -10.15
N CYS A 343 9.25 10.16 -9.51
CA CYS A 343 8.24 9.28 -10.08
C CYS A 343 7.35 10.05 -11.07
N SER A 344 7.96 10.51 -12.18
CA SER A 344 7.32 11.41 -13.14
C SER A 344 6.15 10.80 -13.91
N GLY A 345 6.05 9.46 -13.97
CA GLY A 345 4.94 8.75 -14.59
C GLY A 345 3.68 8.68 -13.74
N LEU A 346 3.79 8.83 -12.41
CA LEU A 346 2.64 8.75 -11.50
C LEU A 346 1.64 9.87 -11.82
N THR A 347 0.38 9.48 -12.10
CA THR A 347 -0.72 10.42 -12.38
C THR A 347 -1.62 10.64 -11.17
N TYR A 348 -1.78 9.62 -10.35
CA TYR A 348 -2.54 9.58 -9.11
C TYR A 348 -1.86 8.67 -8.10
N ILE A 349 -1.96 9.01 -6.83
CA ILE A 349 -1.54 8.15 -5.72
C ILE A 349 -2.52 8.27 -4.56
N ASP A 350 -2.96 7.13 -4.03
CA ASP A 350 -3.82 7.07 -2.84
C ASP A 350 -2.99 6.65 -1.62
N LEU A 351 -2.91 7.54 -0.66
CA LEU A 351 -2.19 7.35 0.60
C LEU A 351 -3.13 7.39 1.80
N PHE A 352 -4.42 7.10 1.57
CA PHE A 352 -5.44 7.13 2.63
C PHE A 352 -5.07 6.24 3.82
N ASN A 353 -4.43 5.08 3.59
CA ASN A 353 -4.04 4.15 4.65
C ASN A 353 -2.72 4.53 5.36
N PHE A 354 -2.01 5.58 4.91
CA PHE A 354 -0.77 5.98 5.54
C PHE A 354 -1.03 6.67 6.88
N ASN A 355 -0.47 6.09 7.94
CA ASN A 355 -0.35 6.74 9.23
C ASN A 355 1.04 7.39 9.33
N THR A 356 1.06 8.72 9.32
CA THR A 356 2.32 9.48 9.35
C THR A 356 2.63 10.08 10.72
N SER A 357 1.95 9.63 11.78
CA SER A 357 2.08 10.21 13.12
C SER A 357 3.49 10.10 13.72
N ASN A 358 4.29 9.11 13.28
CA ASN A 358 5.67 8.91 13.73
C ASN A 358 6.71 9.46 12.74
N VAL A 359 6.28 10.00 11.59
CA VAL A 359 7.20 10.48 10.57
C VAL A 359 7.81 11.82 10.99
N ILE A 360 9.14 11.87 10.89
CA ILE A 360 9.96 13.05 11.24
C ILE A 360 10.40 13.79 9.97
N ASN A 361 10.65 13.06 8.88
CA ASN A 361 11.19 13.60 7.65
C ASN A 361 10.31 13.23 6.44
N MET A 362 9.77 14.24 5.75
CA MET A 362 9.00 14.14 4.51
C MET A 362 9.62 14.95 3.36
N SER A 363 10.88 15.38 3.52
CA SER A 363 11.54 16.19 2.50
C SER A 363 11.58 15.50 1.14
N LEU A 364 11.34 16.25 0.06
CA LEU A 364 11.38 15.74 -1.32
C LEU A 364 10.43 14.57 -1.62
N MET A 365 9.48 14.23 -0.75
CA MET A 365 8.70 12.98 -0.86
C MET A 365 8.04 12.79 -2.23
N PHE A 366 7.50 13.87 -2.83
CA PHE A 366 6.86 13.87 -4.15
C PHE A 366 7.58 14.78 -5.14
N SER A 367 8.75 15.31 -4.79
CA SER A 367 9.46 16.24 -5.67
C SER A 367 9.71 15.62 -7.05
N ASN A 368 9.50 16.40 -8.11
CA ASN A 368 9.62 15.97 -9.50
C ASN A 368 8.63 14.86 -9.94
N CYS A 369 7.48 14.70 -9.25
CA CYS A 369 6.35 13.91 -9.73
C CYS A 369 5.52 14.73 -10.73
N SER A 370 6.09 15.02 -11.91
CA SER A 370 5.51 15.96 -12.89
C SER A 370 4.19 15.48 -13.50
N GLY A 371 3.93 14.17 -13.51
CA GLY A 371 2.66 13.57 -13.98
C GLY A 371 1.53 13.65 -12.95
N LEU A 372 1.84 13.91 -11.69
CA LEU A 372 0.88 13.86 -10.60
C LEU A 372 -0.14 14.99 -10.73
N THR A 373 -1.41 14.63 -10.94
CA THR A 373 -2.52 15.60 -11.06
C THR A 373 -3.32 15.74 -9.79
N ASN A 374 -3.39 14.67 -9.00
CA ASN A 374 -4.13 14.63 -7.75
C ASN A 374 -3.45 13.68 -6.74
N ILE A 375 -3.59 13.99 -5.45
CA ILE A 375 -3.05 13.22 -4.34
C ILE A 375 -3.99 13.26 -3.14
N ASN A 376 -4.23 12.11 -2.52
CA ASN A 376 -5.04 12.01 -1.30
C ASN A 376 -4.12 11.96 -0.06
N LEU A 377 -4.11 13.04 0.71
CA LEU A 377 -3.34 13.20 1.95
C LEU A 377 -4.26 13.36 3.18
N SER A 378 -5.52 12.96 3.08
CA SER A 378 -6.53 13.23 4.11
C SER A 378 -6.22 12.63 5.48
N ASN A 379 -5.39 11.59 5.55
CA ASN A 379 -4.99 10.93 6.80
C ASN A 379 -3.57 11.30 7.26
N PHE A 380 -2.90 12.22 6.57
CA PHE A 380 -1.56 12.67 6.99
C PHE A 380 -1.64 13.45 8.30
N ASN A 381 -0.86 13.01 9.28
CA ASN A 381 -0.60 13.71 10.53
C ASN A 381 0.85 14.20 10.51
N THR A 382 1.03 15.51 10.48
CA THR A 382 2.36 16.12 10.35
C THR A 382 2.89 16.72 11.66
N ASN A 383 2.26 16.38 12.79
CA ASN A 383 2.62 16.95 14.09
C ASN A 383 4.07 16.73 14.51
N ASN A 384 4.69 15.61 14.08
CA ASN A 384 6.08 15.28 14.41
C ASN A 384 7.07 15.60 13.29
N VAL A 385 6.58 16.08 12.15
CA VAL A 385 7.44 16.36 11.00
C VAL A 385 8.27 17.63 11.24
N THR A 386 9.57 17.50 11.01
CA THR A 386 10.53 18.59 11.15
C THR A 386 11.06 19.11 9.82
N ASP A 387 10.97 18.31 8.75
CA ASP A 387 11.46 18.67 7.42
C ASP A 387 10.43 18.29 6.35
N MET A 388 9.92 19.30 5.63
CA MET A 388 9.04 19.21 4.46
C MET A 388 9.64 19.93 3.25
N SER A 389 10.97 20.22 3.29
CA SER A 389 11.63 20.95 2.21
C SER A 389 11.44 20.23 0.87
N TYR A 390 11.11 21.01 -0.17
CA TYR A 390 10.89 20.52 -1.54
C TYR A 390 9.83 19.43 -1.70
N MET A 391 8.93 19.21 -0.74
CA MET A 391 8.03 18.03 -0.71
C MET A 391 7.25 17.83 -2.01
N PHE A 392 6.76 18.90 -2.64
CA PHE A 392 6.03 18.90 -3.92
C PHE A 392 6.74 19.69 -5.02
N SER A 393 8.00 20.07 -4.83
CA SER A 393 8.75 20.84 -5.84
C SER A 393 8.72 20.16 -7.20
N ASN A 394 8.52 20.91 -8.28
CA ASN A 394 8.41 20.42 -9.66
C ASN A 394 7.24 19.42 -9.91
N CYS A 395 6.19 19.43 -9.10
CA CYS A 395 4.94 18.72 -9.39
C CYS A 395 4.10 19.54 -10.38
N SER A 396 4.60 19.69 -11.63
CA SER A 396 4.01 20.59 -12.63
C SER A 396 2.61 20.20 -13.11
N GLY A 397 2.20 18.94 -12.88
CA GLY A 397 0.87 18.42 -13.18
C GLY A 397 -0.18 18.73 -12.10
N LEU A 398 0.25 19.05 -10.88
CA LEU A 398 -0.63 19.19 -9.72
C LEU A 398 -1.52 20.43 -9.84
N GLU A 399 -2.84 20.23 -9.88
CA GLU A 399 -3.83 21.29 -10.09
C GLU A 399 -4.43 21.84 -8.79
N ASN A 400 -4.57 20.99 -7.79
CA ASN A 400 -5.08 21.31 -6.47
C ASN A 400 -4.51 20.36 -5.42
N ILE A 401 -4.49 20.82 -4.16
CA ILE A 401 -4.02 20.00 -3.04
C ILE A 401 -4.76 20.38 -1.75
N ASN A 402 -5.19 19.35 -0.99
CA ASN A 402 -5.82 19.53 0.30
C ASN A 402 -4.83 19.19 1.41
N LEU A 403 -4.41 20.21 2.16
CA LEU A 403 -3.50 20.14 3.30
C LEU A 403 -4.20 20.60 4.59
N SER A 404 -5.52 20.45 4.68
CA SER A 404 -6.29 20.93 5.84
C SER A 404 -5.90 20.21 7.16
N ASN A 405 -5.29 19.03 7.07
CA ASN A 405 -4.81 18.25 8.21
C ASN A 405 -3.33 18.50 8.54
N PHE A 406 -2.63 19.30 7.73
CA PHE A 406 -1.22 19.63 7.99
C PHE A 406 -1.11 20.62 9.16
N ASN A 407 -0.16 20.32 10.05
CA ASN A 407 0.26 21.17 11.15
C ASN A 407 1.77 21.35 11.06
N THR A 408 2.21 22.60 10.84
CA THR A 408 3.62 22.91 10.64
C THR A 408 4.32 23.50 11.87
N ILE A 409 3.71 23.32 13.07
CA ILE A 409 4.26 23.92 14.30
C ILE A 409 5.68 23.44 14.64
N ASN A 410 6.01 22.19 14.29
CA ASN A 410 7.31 21.57 14.54
C ASN A 410 8.23 21.58 13.30
N VAL A 411 7.73 22.05 12.17
CA VAL A 411 8.51 22.07 10.91
C VAL A 411 9.58 23.14 10.97
N LYS A 412 10.83 22.72 10.81
CA LYS A 412 12.02 23.59 10.79
C LYS A 412 12.40 24.01 9.38
N ASP A 413 12.14 23.15 8.38
CA ASP A 413 12.42 23.43 6.97
C ASP A 413 11.22 23.05 6.10
N MET A 414 10.66 24.01 5.37
CA MET A 414 9.65 23.84 4.33
C MET A 414 10.04 24.61 3.05
N LYS A 415 11.35 24.87 2.89
CA LYS A 415 11.90 25.60 1.74
C LYS A 415 11.43 24.98 0.44
N SER A 416 11.02 25.82 -0.50
CA SER A 416 10.67 25.45 -1.88
C SER A 416 9.64 24.31 -1.98
N MET A 417 8.74 24.19 -0.99
CA MET A 417 7.78 23.07 -0.91
C MET A 417 6.94 22.91 -2.19
N PHE A 418 6.57 24.02 -2.85
CA PHE A 418 5.76 24.04 -4.08
C PHE A 418 6.48 24.71 -5.26
N GLU A 419 7.80 24.83 -5.19
CA GLU A 419 8.59 25.43 -6.27
C GLU A 419 8.31 24.75 -7.61
N ASN A 420 8.05 25.56 -8.68
CA ASN A 420 7.75 25.08 -10.03
C ASN A 420 6.49 24.20 -10.16
N CYS A 421 5.52 24.29 -9.24
CA CYS A 421 4.19 23.70 -9.40
C CYS A 421 3.32 24.55 -10.34
N LYS A 422 3.59 24.49 -11.65
CA LYS A 422 3.08 25.45 -12.67
C LYS A 422 1.56 25.60 -12.75
N LYS A 423 0.79 24.56 -12.37
CA LYS A 423 -0.68 24.58 -12.39
C LYS A 423 -1.28 24.94 -11.04
N LEU A 424 -0.49 24.87 -9.97
CA LEU A 424 -0.96 25.16 -8.62
C LEU A 424 -0.94 26.69 -8.39
N THR A 425 -1.98 27.20 -7.75
CA THR A 425 -2.08 28.60 -7.29
C THR A 425 -2.42 28.60 -5.81
N LYS A 426 -2.23 29.73 -5.13
CA LYS A 426 -2.60 29.85 -3.70
C LYS A 426 -4.07 29.48 -3.44
N ASN A 427 -4.96 29.71 -4.40
CA ASN A 427 -6.39 29.46 -4.27
C ASN A 427 -6.76 27.96 -4.36
N ASN A 428 -5.88 27.13 -4.96
CA ASN A 428 -6.09 25.69 -5.07
C ASN A 428 -5.35 24.91 -3.98
N ILE A 429 -4.72 25.59 -3.01
CA ILE A 429 -4.13 24.97 -1.82
C ILE A 429 -5.10 25.16 -0.67
N ILE A 430 -5.73 24.07 -0.24
CA ILE A 430 -6.67 24.09 0.89
C ILE A 430 -5.87 23.82 2.18
N THR A 431 -5.73 24.82 3.03
CA THR A 431 -5.08 24.68 4.34
C THR A 431 -5.63 25.67 5.35
N LYS A 432 -5.55 25.31 6.63
CA LYS A 432 -5.85 26.18 7.78
C LYS A 432 -4.57 26.64 8.50
N ASP A 433 -3.42 26.08 8.11
CA ASP A 433 -2.14 26.36 8.73
C ASP A 433 -1.61 27.70 8.21
N LYS A 434 -1.55 28.72 9.12
CA LYS A 434 -1.10 30.07 8.79
C LYS A 434 0.37 30.12 8.38
N ASN A 435 1.19 29.28 9.00
CA ASN A 435 2.62 29.24 8.71
C ASN A 435 2.85 28.71 7.30
N LEU A 436 2.11 27.65 6.91
CA LEU A 436 2.12 27.14 5.55
C LEU A 436 1.69 28.21 4.55
N LEU A 437 0.56 28.92 4.81
CA LEU A 437 0.05 29.98 3.93
C LEU A 437 1.06 31.10 3.69
N ASN A 438 1.81 31.48 4.73
CA ASN A 438 2.82 32.53 4.66
C ASN A 438 4.09 32.12 3.88
N ASN A 439 4.40 30.84 3.85
CA ASN A 439 5.61 30.30 3.22
C ASN A 439 5.37 29.70 1.83
N ILE A 440 4.12 29.75 1.30
CA ILE A 440 3.85 29.32 -0.07
C ILE A 440 4.46 30.32 -1.06
N SER A 441 5.58 29.91 -1.66
CA SER A 441 6.15 30.52 -2.88
C SER A 441 5.88 29.54 -4.04
N ILE A 442 5.03 29.95 -4.97
CA ILE A 442 4.69 29.18 -6.19
C ILE A 442 5.34 29.88 -7.38
#